data_abb165fc2be536dca3f36aa379034e06
#
_entry.id   abb165fc2be536dca3f36aa379034e06
#
_cell.length_a   1.000
_cell.length_b   1.000
_cell.length_c   1.000
_cell.angle_alpha   90.00
_cell.angle_beta   90.00
_cell.angle_gamma   90.00
#
_symmetry.space_group_name_H-M   'P 1'
#
loop_
_entity.id
_entity.type
_entity.pdbx_description
1 polymer ?
#
loop_
_entity_poly.entity_id
_entity_poly.type
_entity_poly.pdbx_seq_one_letter_code
_entity_poly.pdbx_strand_id
1 'polypeptide(L)'
;MNPSVLQIQPSGIRKFFDIANEMEDVISLSIGEPDFVTPWHVRQEGIHSLEEGKTWYSPNRGFMELRTEICKWFSRHYHVDYEQKSECLVTVGGSEALDLPLRCLVCPGAEV
;
A
#
# COMPACT_ATOMS: atom_id res chain seq x y z
N MET A 1 -8.97 8.78 26.12
CA MET A 1 -9.02 7.93 24.90
C MET A 1 -10.32 8.23 24.18
N ASN A 2 -10.32 8.30 22.85
CA ASN A 2 -11.53 8.62 22.08
C ASN A 2 -12.58 7.51 22.27
N PRO A 3 -13.83 7.82 22.72
CA PRO A 3 -14.85 6.81 22.96
C PRO A 3 -15.21 5.95 21.72
N SER A 4 -15.15 6.55 20.54
CA SER A 4 -15.40 5.82 19.29
C SER A 4 -14.35 4.74 19.02
N VAL A 5 -13.10 4.94 19.43
CA VAL A 5 -12.03 3.94 19.28
C VAL A 5 -12.18 2.79 20.27
N LEU A 6 -12.74 3.05 21.45
CA LEU A 6 -12.98 2.01 22.46
C LEU A 6 -14.08 1.03 22.07
N GLN A 7 -14.94 1.40 21.12
CA GLN A 7 -16.03 0.54 20.63
C GLN A 7 -15.59 -0.32 19.46
N ILE A 8 -14.42 -0.07 18.85
CA ILE A 8 -13.91 -0.88 17.75
C ILE A 8 -13.45 -2.24 18.30
N GLN A 9 -14.10 -3.29 17.85
CA GLN A 9 -13.70 -4.66 18.18
C GLN A 9 -12.50 -5.07 17.33
N PRO A 10 -11.53 -5.80 17.90
CA PRO A 10 -10.44 -6.40 17.12
C PRO A 10 -11.00 -7.28 15.99
N SER A 11 -10.36 -7.22 14.82
CA SER A 11 -10.74 -8.09 13.70
C SER A 11 -10.62 -9.56 14.09
N GLY A 12 -11.69 -10.33 13.95
CA GLY A 12 -11.71 -11.77 14.19
C GLY A 12 -10.79 -12.56 13.26
N ILE A 13 -10.47 -12.01 12.09
CA ILE A 13 -9.60 -12.63 11.08
C ILE A 13 -8.20 -12.91 11.66
N ARG A 14 -7.64 -12.03 12.48
CA ARG A 14 -6.30 -12.24 13.09
C ARG A 14 -6.21 -13.50 13.94
N LYS A 15 -7.26 -13.85 14.65
CA LYS A 15 -7.29 -15.09 15.45
C LYS A 15 -7.15 -16.34 14.59
N PHE A 16 -7.69 -16.34 13.38
CA PHE A 16 -7.55 -17.45 12.45
C PHE A 16 -6.13 -17.56 11.89
N PHE A 17 -5.43 -16.44 11.71
CA PHE A 17 -4.02 -16.45 11.31
C PHE A 17 -3.13 -17.05 12.40
N ASP A 18 -3.35 -16.67 13.64
CA ASP A 18 -2.58 -17.20 14.76
C ASP A 18 -2.77 -18.71 14.85
N ILE A 19 -4.00 -19.21 14.73
CA ILE A 19 -4.31 -20.64 14.72
C ILE A 19 -3.67 -21.34 13.51
N ALA A 20 -3.76 -20.79 12.31
CA ALA A 20 -3.20 -21.36 11.10
C ALA A 20 -1.67 -21.46 11.16
N ASN A 21 -1.00 -20.50 11.79
CA ASN A 21 0.46 -20.48 11.97
C ASN A 21 0.94 -21.52 12.99
N GLU A 22 0.08 -21.99 13.90
CA GLU A 22 0.38 -23.02 14.89
C GLU A 22 0.12 -24.45 14.37
N MET A 23 -0.53 -24.59 13.22
CA MET A 23 -0.87 -25.87 12.62
C MET A 23 0.22 -26.33 11.66
N GLU A 24 0.60 -27.62 11.72
CA GLU A 24 1.47 -28.27 10.74
C GLU A 24 0.66 -28.72 9.50
N ASP A 25 1.29 -28.72 8.33
CA ASP A 25 0.72 -29.19 7.06
C ASP A 25 -0.57 -28.49 6.59
N VAL A 26 -0.73 -27.21 6.88
CA VAL A 26 -1.89 -26.41 6.47
C VAL A 26 -1.64 -25.66 5.17
N ILE A 27 -2.53 -25.82 4.21
CA ILE A 27 -2.63 -24.93 3.05
C ILE A 27 -3.52 -23.76 3.42
N SER A 28 -2.92 -22.58 3.69
CA SER A 28 -3.67 -21.37 4.05
C SER A 28 -4.21 -20.68 2.80
N LEU A 29 -5.52 -20.50 2.76
CA LEU A 29 -6.22 -19.67 1.77
C LEU A 29 -6.73 -18.36 2.40
N SER A 30 -6.19 -17.96 3.53
CA SER A 30 -6.71 -16.89 4.38
C SER A 30 -6.21 -15.50 3.98
N ILE A 31 -4.97 -15.36 3.49
CA ILE A 31 -4.39 -14.11 3.03
C ILE A 31 -4.21 -14.16 1.52
N GLY A 32 -4.64 -13.09 0.84
CA GLY A 32 -4.40 -12.92 -0.59
C GLY A 32 -3.00 -12.37 -0.84
N GLU A 33 -1.96 -13.16 -0.56
CA GLU A 33 -0.58 -12.81 -0.90
C GLU A 33 -0.03 -13.75 -1.96
N PRO A 34 0.81 -13.25 -2.89
CA PRO A 34 1.48 -14.11 -3.85
C PRO A 34 2.47 -15.05 -3.15
N ASP A 35 2.45 -16.35 -3.50
CA ASP A 35 3.42 -17.34 -3.04
C ASP A 35 4.72 -17.35 -3.88
N PHE A 36 4.83 -16.41 -4.81
CA PHE A 36 6.01 -16.20 -5.65
C PHE A 36 6.98 -15.22 -5.01
N VAL A 37 8.25 -15.57 -5.03
CA VAL A 37 9.30 -14.63 -4.64
C VAL A 37 9.34 -13.48 -5.64
N THR A 38 9.45 -12.24 -5.15
CA THR A 38 9.62 -11.05 -6.00
C THR A 38 10.70 -11.27 -7.06
N PRO A 39 10.46 -10.93 -8.33
CA PRO A 39 11.42 -11.13 -9.41
C PRO A 39 12.82 -10.60 -9.08
N TRP A 40 13.85 -11.35 -9.50
CA TRP A 40 15.22 -11.07 -9.11
C TRP A 40 15.67 -9.64 -9.44
N HIS A 41 15.35 -9.14 -10.63
CA HIS A 41 15.73 -7.79 -11.06
C HIS A 41 15.14 -6.71 -10.15
N VAL A 42 13.92 -6.88 -9.63
CA VAL A 42 13.30 -5.93 -8.68
C VAL A 42 14.02 -5.97 -7.33
N ARG A 43 14.34 -7.18 -6.84
CA ARG A 43 15.09 -7.34 -5.59
C ARG A 43 16.49 -6.76 -5.71
N GLN A 44 17.15 -6.98 -6.83
CA GLN A 44 18.49 -6.47 -7.11
C GLN A 44 18.53 -4.94 -7.07
N GLU A 45 17.57 -4.26 -7.67
CA GLU A 45 17.48 -2.79 -7.60
C GLU A 45 17.25 -2.30 -6.16
N GLY A 46 16.44 -3.01 -5.37
CA GLY A 46 16.29 -2.70 -3.95
C GLY A 46 17.59 -2.84 -3.16
N ILE A 47 18.35 -3.91 -3.38
CA ILE A 47 19.67 -4.13 -2.76
C ILE A 47 20.63 -3.02 -3.18
N HIS A 48 20.72 -2.76 -4.48
CA HIS A 48 21.61 -1.76 -5.04
C HIS A 48 21.32 -0.35 -4.51
N SER A 49 20.05 0.01 -4.33
CA SER A 49 19.69 1.29 -3.73
C SER A 49 20.22 1.47 -2.31
N LEU A 50 20.25 0.39 -1.53
CA LEU A 50 20.82 0.39 -0.18
C LEU A 50 22.36 0.47 -0.22
N GLU A 51 23.02 -0.24 -1.12
CA GLU A 51 24.46 -0.19 -1.34
C GLU A 51 24.94 1.21 -1.76
N GLU A 52 24.11 1.91 -2.56
CA GLU A 52 24.35 3.31 -2.93
C GLU A 52 24.01 4.32 -1.81
N GLY A 53 23.56 3.85 -0.66
CA GLY A 53 23.20 4.69 0.47
C GLY A 53 21.94 5.54 0.28
N LYS A 54 21.02 5.14 -0.59
CA LYS A 54 19.73 5.82 -0.81
C LYS A 54 18.77 5.58 0.37
N THR A 55 19.13 6.11 1.55
CA THR A 55 18.42 5.85 2.83
C THR A 55 17.89 7.13 3.49
N TRP A 56 17.67 8.18 2.73
CA TRP A 56 17.12 9.45 3.19
C TRP A 56 15.61 9.52 3.03
N TYR A 57 15.00 10.55 3.62
CA TYR A 57 13.58 10.81 3.46
C TYR A 57 13.22 11.16 2.02
N SER A 58 12.10 10.62 1.55
CA SER A 58 11.50 11.04 0.29
C SER A 58 10.76 12.38 0.43
N PRO A 59 10.52 13.11 -0.67
CA PRO A 59 9.53 14.18 -0.67
C PRO A 59 8.15 13.67 -0.21
N ASN A 60 7.34 14.55 0.41
CA ASN A 60 6.02 14.18 0.95
C ASN A 60 5.08 13.49 -0.06
N ARG A 61 5.21 13.82 -1.34
CA ARG A 61 4.44 13.19 -2.43
C ARG A 61 5.10 11.95 -3.04
N GLY A 62 6.23 11.52 -2.52
CA GLY A 62 7.08 10.48 -3.12
C GLY A 62 8.03 11.02 -4.19
N PHE A 63 8.98 10.20 -4.58
CA PHE A 63 9.99 10.56 -5.60
C PHE A 63 9.34 10.87 -6.94
N MET A 64 9.85 11.92 -7.62
CA MET A 64 9.31 12.37 -8.89
C MET A 64 9.43 11.29 -9.97
N GLU A 65 10.53 10.57 -9.97
CA GLU A 65 10.81 9.47 -10.89
C GLU A 65 9.75 8.38 -10.79
N LEU A 66 9.40 7.97 -9.58
CA LEU A 66 8.37 6.97 -9.33
C LEU A 66 6.99 7.47 -9.78
N ARG A 67 6.63 8.71 -9.42
CA ARG A 67 5.35 9.31 -9.83
C ARG A 67 5.24 9.42 -11.36
N THR A 68 6.34 9.77 -12.03
CA THR A 68 6.41 9.83 -13.48
C THR A 68 6.14 8.44 -14.10
N GLU A 69 6.77 7.39 -13.58
CA GLU A 69 6.55 6.04 -14.10
C GLU A 69 5.15 5.51 -13.80
N ILE A 70 4.57 5.84 -12.64
CA ILE A 70 3.16 5.54 -12.32
C ILE A 70 2.23 6.19 -13.36
N CYS A 71 2.37 7.48 -13.62
CA CYS A 71 1.54 8.17 -14.61
C CYS A 71 1.70 7.59 -16.02
N LYS A 72 2.92 7.29 -16.45
CA LYS A 72 3.18 6.61 -17.72
C LYS A 72 2.53 5.22 -17.78
N TRP A 73 2.52 4.49 -16.67
CA TRP A 73 1.89 3.18 -16.59
C TRP A 73 0.38 3.28 -16.78
N PHE A 74 -0.29 4.25 -16.12
CA PHE A 74 -1.72 4.52 -16.30
C PHE A 74 -2.06 4.93 -17.72
N SER A 75 -1.26 5.81 -18.33
CA SER A 75 -1.43 6.21 -19.72
C SER A 75 -1.38 5.00 -20.67
N ARG A 76 -0.37 4.13 -20.51
CA ARG A 76 -0.20 2.94 -21.36
C ARG A 76 -1.29 1.88 -21.19
N HIS A 77 -1.79 1.65 -19.98
CA HIS A 77 -2.70 0.52 -19.70
C HIS A 77 -4.17 0.92 -19.68
N TYR A 78 -4.47 2.15 -19.31
CA TYR A 78 -5.84 2.63 -19.16
C TYR A 78 -6.18 3.81 -20.07
N HIS A 79 -5.20 4.34 -20.81
CA HIS A 79 -5.36 5.52 -21.67
C HIS A 79 -5.87 6.75 -20.87
N VAL A 80 -5.40 6.88 -19.64
CA VAL A 80 -5.69 8.01 -18.75
C VAL A 80 -4.37 8.70 -18.43
N ASP A 81 -4.30 9.99 -18.72
CA ASP A 81 -3.13 10.81 -18.46
C ASP A 81 -3.30 11.59 -17.17
N TYR A 82 -2.28 11.57 -16.33
CA TYR A 82 -2.19 12.34 -15.09
C TYR A 82 -0.94 13.22 -15.09
N GLU A 83 -1.05 14.41 -14.50
CA GLU A 83 0.09 15.29 -14.25
C GLU A 83 0.85 14.81 -13.00
N GLN A 84 2.08 14.31 -13.20
CA GLN A 84 2.88 13.72 -12.14
C GLN A 84 3.21 14.65 -10.98
N LYS A 85 3.21 15.98 -11.20
CA LYS A 85 3.53 16.97 -10.17
C LYS A 85 2.37 17.23 -9.22
N SER A 86 1.15 17.22 -9.74
CA SER A 86 -0.06 17.67 -9.03
C SER A 86 -1.08 16.55 -8.76
N GLU A 87 -1.16 15.52 -9.62
CA GLU A 87 -2.23 14.52 -9.59
C GLU A 87 -1.76 13.13 -9.15
N CYS A 88 -0.47 12.97 -8.78
CA CYS A 88 0.06 11.72 -8.29
C CYS A 88 0.68 11.89 -6.88
N LEU A 89 0.25 11.05 -5.95
CA LEU A 89 0.75 10.94 -4.59
C LEU A 89 1.08 9.48 -4.28
N VAL A 90 2.28 9.23 -3.79
CA VAL A 90 2.69 7.92 -3.29
C VAL A 90 2.51 7.89 -1.77
N THR A 91 1.78 6.90 -1.29
CA THR A 91 1.45 6.72 0.13
C THR A 91 2.21 5.55 0.76
N VAL A 92 2.19 5.48 2.09
CA VAL A 92 2.75 4.34 2.84
C VAL A 92 1.75 3.19 2.83
N GLY A 93 1.59 2.56 1.67
CA GLY A 93 0.69 1.42 1.46
C GLY A 93 -0.74 1.82 1.05
N GLY A 94 -1.52 0.80 0.64
CA GLY A 94 -2.87 0.96 0.13
C GLY A 94 -3.87 1.48 1.17
N SER A 95 -3.67 1.20 2.45
CA SER A 95 -4.55 1.68 3.52
C SER A 95 -4.53 3.21 3.63
N GLU A 96 -3.36 3.83 3.54
CA GLU A 96 -3.24 5.29 3.52
C GLU A 96 -3.81 5.87 2.22
N ALA A 97 -3.61 5.19 1.09
CA ALA A 97 -4.18 5.59 -0.19
C ALA A 97 -5.72 5.62 -0.18
N LEU A 98 -6.37 4.79 0.63
CA LEU A 98 -7.82 4.81 0.83
C LEU A 98 -8.26 5.82 1.88
N ASP A 99 -7.55 5.91 3.01
CA ASP A 99 -7.92 6.77 4.14
C ASP A 99 -7.84 8.27 3.76
N LEU A 100 -6.80 8.68 3.05
CA LEU A 100 -6.62 10.08 2.67
C LEU A 100 -7.76 10.64 1.80
N PRO A 101 -8.17 10.00 0.68
CA PRO A 101 -9.30 10.49 -0.11
C PRO A 101 -10.61 10.47 0.67
N LEU A 102 -10.85 9.44 1.49
CA LEU A 102 -12.05 9.39 2.31
C LEU A 102 -12.13 10.58 3.27
N ARG A 103 -11.04 10.91 3.96
CA ARG A 103 -10.97 12.09 4.83
C ARG A 103 -11.18 13.41 4.08
N CYS A 104 -10.76 13.49 2.82
CA CYS A 104 -10.90 14.70 2.01
C CYS A 104 -12.30 14.85 1.41
N LEU A 105 -12.97 13.76 1.06
CA LEU A 105 -14.18 13.77 0.26
C LEU A 105 -15.45 13.48 1.07
N VAL A 106 -15.35 12.71 2.15
CA VAL A 106 -16.51 12.27 2.91
C VAL A 106 -16.85 13.26 4.03
N CYS A 107 -18.04 13.82 3.96
CA CYS A 107 -18.59 14.70 4.98
C CYS A 107 -19.55 13.92 5.93
N PRO A 108 -19.85 14.44 7.13
CA PRO A 108 -20.85 13.85 7.99
C PRO A 108 -22.21 13.69 7.28
N GLY A 109 -22.72 12.45 7.26
CA GLY A 109 -23.98 12.10 6.58
C GLY A 109 -23.82 11.65 5.12
N ALA A 110 -22.59 11.62 4.59
CA ALA A 110 -22.32 11.00 3.28
C ALA A 110 -22.39 9.47 3.38
N GLU A 111 -22.88 8.83 2.33
CA GLU A 111 -22.85 7.38 2.15
C GLU A 111 -21.61 6.99 1.34
N VAL A 112 -20.93 5.90 1.75
CA VAL A 112 -19.71 5.36 1.13
C VAL A 112 -19.91 3.87 0.85
#